data_7a222195458eae32b99e5c656a43157c
#
_entry.id   7a222195458eae32b99e5c656a43157c
#
_cell.length_a   1.000
_cell.length_b   1.000
_cell.length_c   1.000
_cell.angle_alpha   90.00
_cell.angle_beta   90.00
_cell.angle_gamma   90.00
#
_symmetry.space_group_name_H-M   'P 1'
#
loop_
_entity.id
_entity.type
_entity.pdbx_description
1 polymer ?
#
loop_
_entity_poly.entity_id
_entity_poly.type
_entity_poly.pdbx_seq_one_letter_code
_entity_poly.pdbx_strand_id
1 'polypeptide(L)'
;MKKKKNNKTQLQADSQVNLYGYGEYFNIFNKLYLKKKLPNTILLSGQKGIGKSVFINHFSNYILSMNDQNKYDLKNFKINIDNKCYKMAKNNIHLNFYRVDNNLNDIGIEEIRNLIKFLNKSSDLDNLKIILIDNIENLNKNSSNALLKVLEEPKINTYFFLIFDNK
;
A
#
# COMPACT_ATOMS: atom_id res chain seq x y z
N MET A 1 22.42 -31.47 21.34
CA MET A 1 21.11 -31.39 20.63
C MET A 1 20.88 -29.98 20.13
N LYS A 2 21.05 -29.73 18.84
CA LYS A 2 20.81 -28.41 18.23
C LYS A 2 19.33 -28.27 17.95
N LYS A 3 18.64 -27.34 18.64
CA LYS A 3 17.25 -26.97 18.32
C LYS A 3 17.21 -26.34 16.93
N LYS A 4 16.60 -27.04 15.96
CA LYS A 4 16.21 -26.45 14.67
C LYS A 4 15.19 -25.34 14.95
N LYS A 5 15.57 -24.07 14.73
CA LYS A 5 14.63 -22.96 14.62
C LYS A 5 13.80 -23.22 13.35
N ASN A 6 12.54 -23.57 13.52
CA ASN A 6 11.55 -23.53 12.44
C ASN A 6 11.35 -22.06 12.05
N ASN A 7 12.09 -21.59 11.05
CA ASN A 7 11.73 -20.37 10.35
C ASN A 7 10.43 -20.65 9.59
N LYS A 8 9.28 -20.38 10.20
CA LYS A 8 8.05 -20.14 9.46
C LYS A 8 8.31 -18.91 8.60
N THR A 9 8.54 -19.12 7.32
CA THR A 9 8.57 -18.03 6.32
C THR A 9 7.18 -17.39 6.36
N GLN A 10 7.02 -16.30 7.10
CA GLN A 10 5.83 -15.46 6.98
C GLN A 10 5.81 -14.98 5.54
N LEU A 11 4.80 -15.39 4.78
CA LEU A 11 4.55 -14.86 3.44
C LEU A 11 4.32 -13.35 3.61
N GLN A 12 5.30 -12.55 3.19
CA GLN A 12 5.17 -11.09 3.23
C GLN A 12 4.12 -10.68 2.20
N ALA A 13 3.23 -9.78 2.58
CA ALA A 13 2.14 -9.30 1.72
C ALA A 13 2.63 -8.70 0.39
N ASP A 14 3.86 -8.19 0.36
CA ASP A 14 4.51 -7.61 -0.82
C ASP A 14 5.09 -8.63 -1.80
N SER A 15 5.25 -9.88 -1.38
CA SER A 15 5.74 -10.98 -2.23
C SER A 15 4.63 -11.84 -2.83
N GLN A 16 3.37 -11.63 -2.41
CA GLN A 16 2.22 -12.35 -2.94
C GLN A 16 1.84 -11.81 -4.32
N VAL A 17 2.01 -12.63 -5.35
CA VAL A 17 1.75 -12.24 -6.74
C VAL A 17 0.36 -12.60 -7.26
N ASN A 18 -0.39 -13.43 -6.55
CA ASN A 18 -1.78 -13.78 -6.90
C ASN A 18 -2.74 -13.23 -5.85
N LEU A 19 -3.81 -12.56 -6.29
CA LEU A 19 -4.85 -12.06 -5.39
C LEU A 19 -6.00 -13.06 -5.34
N TYR A 20 -6.31 -13.56 -4.14
CA TYR A 20 -7.41 -14.50 -3.91
C TYR A 20 -8.52 -13.85 -3.09
N GLY A 21 -9.77 -14.12 -3.46
CA GLY A 21 -10.96 -13.72 -2.69
C GLY A 21 -11.36 -12.23 -2.76
N TYR A 22 -10.59 -11.39 -3.42
CA TYR A 22 -10.82 -9.93 -3.48
C TYR A 22 -11.25 -9.40 -4.85
N GLY A 23 -11.59 -10.27 -5.80
CA GLY A 23 -11.89 -9.87 -7.17
C GLY A 23 -13.04 -8.85 -7.28
N GLU A 24 -14.13 -9.03 -6.52
CA GLU A 24 -15.26 -8.10 -6.51
C GLU A 24 -14.86 -6.72 -5.97
N TYR A 25 -14.16 -6.68 -4.83
CA TYR A 25 -13.65 -5.42 -4.26
C TYR A 25 -12.68 -4.73 -5.21
N PHE A 26 -11.81 -5.50 -5.87
CA PHE A 26 -10.88 -4.97 -6.87
C PHE A 26 -11.63 -4.28 -8.02
N ASN A 27 -12.67 -4.92 -8.53
CA ASN A 27 -13.50 -4.36 -9.60
C ASN A 27 -14.24 -3.09 -9.16
N ILE A 28 -14.71 -3.02 -7.92
CA ILE A 28 -15.33 -1.82 -7.36
C ILE A 28 -14.31 -0.67 -7.30
N PHE A 29 -13.13 -0.92 -6.72
CA PHE A 29 -12.06 0.07 -6.61
C PHE A 29 -11.61 0.55 -7.99
N ASN A 30 -11.41 -0.38 -8.94
CA ASN A 30 -11.05 -0.06 -10.32
C ASN A 30 -12.09 0.85 -10.99
N LYS A 31 -13.37 0.51 -10.86
CA LYS A 31 -14.48 1.32 -11.41
C LYS A 31 -14.51 2.73 -10.82
N LEU A 32 -14.28 2.86 -9.51
CA LEU A 32 -14.22 4.15 -8.83
C LEU A 32 -13.00 4.95 -9.28
N TYR A 33 -11.84 4.32 -9.39
CA TYR A 33 -10.61 4.96 -9.83
C TYR A 33 -10.72 5.50 -11.26
N LEU A 34 -11.17 4.67 -12.21
CA LEU A 34 -11.35 5.07 -13.61
C LEU A 34 -12.35 6.21 -13.78
N LYS A 35 -13.37 6.28 -12.90
CA LYS A 35 -14.35 7.38 -12.88
C LYS A 35 -13.87 8.60 -12.09
N LYS A 36 -12.65 8.61 -11.57
CA LYS A 36 -12.11 9.66 -10.69
C LYS A 36 -13.00 9.92 -9.46
N LYS A 37 -13.61 8.85 -8.92
CA LYS A 37 -14.51 8.87 -7.75
C LYS A 37 -13.95 8.07 -6.58
N LEU A 38 -12.74 7.53 -6.70
CA LEU A 38 -12.09 6.84 -5.59
C LEU A 38 -11.74 7.88 -4.52
N PRO A 39 -12.16 7.68 -3.24
CA PRO A 39 -11.77 8.58 -2.17
C PRO A 39 -10.25 8.67 -1.99
N ASN A 40 -9.77 9.85 -1.64
CA ASN A 40 -8.34 10.06 -1.38
C ASN A 40 -7.84 9.28 -0.15
N THR A 41 -8.72 8.98 0.80
CA THR A 41 -8.40 8.23 2.02
C THR A 41 -9.38 7.08 2.18
N ILE A 42 -8.86 5.87 2.29
CA ILE A 42 -9.64 4.64 2.46
C ILE A 42 -9.08 3.86 3.63
N LEU A 43 -9.94 3.57 4.60
CA LEU A 43 -9.64 2.71 5.74
C LEU A 43 -10.16 1.30 5.48
N LEU A 44 -9.27 0.30 5.51
CA LEU A 44 -9.61 -1.11 5.47
C LEU A 44 -9.51 -1.69 6.87
N SER A 45 -10.64 -2.05 7.45
CA SER A 45 -10.71 -2.68 8.77
C SER A 45 -11.11 -4.15 8.66
N GLY A 46 -10.59 -4.99 9.55
CA GLY A 46 -10.92 -6.42 9.60
C GLY A 46 -9.85 -7.24 10.32
N GLN A 47 -10.09 -8.54 10.44
CA GLN A 47 -9.18 -9.45 11.12
C GLN A 47 -7.77 -9.44 10.51
N LYS A 48 -6.76 -9.64 11.36
CA LYS A 48 -5.38 -9.78 10.92
C LYS A 48 -5.22 -11.00 9.99
N GLY A 49 -4.43 -10.83 8.92
CA GLY A 49 -4.08 -11.95 8.03
C GLY A 49 -5.10 -12.27 6.93
N ILE A 50 -6.24 -11.58 6.85
CA ILE A 50 -7.23 -11.82 5.77
C ILE A 50 -6.81 -11.29 4.39
N GLY A 51 -5.64 -10.66 4.27
CA GLY A 51 -5.09 -10.21 2.98
C GLY A 51 -5.34 -8.76 2.61
N LYS A 52 -5.71 -7.88 3.56
CA LYS A 52 -5.93 -6.44 3.29
C LYS A 52 -4.73 -5.78 2.63
N SER A 53 -3.51 -5.98 3.17
CA SER A 53 -2.27 -5.44 2.59
C SER A 53 -1.98 -6.04 1.21
N VAL A 54 -2.24 -7.33 1.00
CA VAL A 54 -2.10 -7.98 -0.31
C VAL A 54 -3.01 -7.31 -1.32
N PHE A 55 -4.28 -7.10 -0.97
CA PHE A 55 -5.25 -6.42 -1.82
C PHE A 55 -4.76 -5.04 -2.26
N ILE A 56 -4.32 -4.21 -1.32
CA ILE A 56 -3.84 -2.85 -1.64
C ILE A 56 -2.55 -2.88 -2.45
N ASN A 57 -1.63 -3.82 -2.20
CA ASN A 57 -0.45 -3.99 -3.02
C ASN A 57 -0.78 -4.33 -4.47
N HIS A 58 -1.75 -5.22 -4.70
CA HIS A 58 -2.23 -5.55 -6.03
C HIS A 58 -2.88 -4.36 -6.71
N PHE A 59 -3.75 -3.64 -6.01
CA PHE A 59 -4.44 -2.48 -6.56
C PHE A 59 -3.46 -1.34 -6.87
N SER A 60 -2.50 -1.07 -5.98
CA SER A 60 -1.43 -0.10 -6.22
C SER A 60 -0.57 -0.46 -7.42
N ASN A 61 -0.16 -1.74 -7.53
CA ASN A 61 0.60 -2.21 -8.69
C ASN A 61 -0.19 -2.06 -9.99
N TYR A 62 -1.49 -2.37 -9.99
CA TYR A 62 -2.36 -2.18 -11.14
C TYR A 62 -2.33 -0.72 -11.61
N ILE A 63 -2.58 0.24 -10.71
CA ILE A 63 -2.60 1.67 -11.05
C ILE A 63 -1.24 2.13 -11.58
N LEU A 64 -0.16 1.80 -10.87
CA LEU A 64 1.19 2.24 -11.21
C LEU A 64 1.73 1.63 -12.50
N SER A 65 1.22 0.46 -12.90
CA SER A 65 1.68 -0.26 -14.09
C SER A 65 0.80 -0.11 -15.32
N MET A 66 -0.22 0.75 -15.28
CA MET A 66 -1.18 0.88 -16.41
C MET A 66 -0.50 1.16 -17.76
N ASN A 67 0.60 1.89 -17.75
CA ASN A 67 1.38 2.26 -18.93
C ASN A 67 2.67 1.44 -19.08
N ASP A 68 2.88 0.40 -18.27
CA ASP A 68 4.05 -0.47 -18.36
C ASP A 68 3.84 -1.54 -19.44
N GLN A 69 4.95 -2.04 -20.02
CA GLN A 69 4.91 -3.19 -20.94
C GLN A 69 4.45 -4.46 -20.22
N ASN A 70 4.93 -4.66 -19.01
CA ASN A 70 4.60 -5.79 -18.14
C ASN A 70 3.50 -5.43 -17.15
N LYS A 71 2.33 -4.97 -17.66
CA LYS A 71 1.21 -4.54 -16.81
C LYS A 71 0.73 -5.64 -15.88
N TYR A 72 -0.04 -5.21 -14.89
CA TYR A 72 -0.84 -6.09 -14.05
C TYR A 72 -1.85 -6.91 -14.87
N ASP A 73 -1.93 -8.21 -14.64
CA ASP A 73 -2.92 -9.08 -15.27
C ASP A 73 -4.26 -8.94 -14.55
N LEU A 74 -5.11 -8.06 -15.09
CA LEU A 74 -6.42 -7.78 -14.50
C LEU A 74 -7.38 -8.98 -14.62
N LYS A 75 -7.22 -9.85 -15.62
CA LYS A 75 -8.08 -11.01 -15.83
C LYS A 75 -7.88 -12.07 -14.75
N ASN A 76 -6.62 -12.29 -14.36
CA ASN A 76 -6.25 -13.31 -13.39
C ASN A 76 -5.89 -12.71 -12.02
N PHE A 77 -6.07 -11.40 -11.83
CA PHE A 77 -5.67 -10.67 -10.62
C PHE A 77 -4.24 -11.01 -10.20
N LYS A 78 -3.30 -10.87 -11.12
CA LYS A 78 -1.93 -11.30 -10.91
C LYS A 78 -0.93 -10.20 -11.21
N ILE A 79 0.04 -10.02 -10.31
CA ILE A 79 1.20 -9.14 -10.51
C ILE A 79 2.19 -9.85 -11.44
N ASN A 80 2.63 -9.16 -12.49
CA ASN A 80 3.75 -9.63 -13.30
C ASN A 80 5.05 -9.35 -12.55
N ILE A 81 5.83 -10.40 -12.26
CA ILE A 81 7.10 -10.28 -11.51
C ILE A 81 8.17 -9.48 -12.26
N ASP A 82 8.05 -9.37 -13.59
CA ASP A 82 8.96 -8.57 -14.41
C ASP A 82 8.55 -7.10 -14.50
N ASN A 83 7.41 -6.74 -13.93
CA ASN A 83 6.93 -5.38 -13.85
C ASN A 83 7.91 -4.49 -13.10
N LYS A 84 8.30 -3.36 -13.71
CA LYS A 84 9.27 -2.41 -13.15
C LYS A 84 8.72 -1.78 -11.85
N CYS A 85 7.46 -1.36 -11.86
CA CYS A 85 6.81 -0.74 -10.70
C CYS A 85 6.77 -1.71 -9.51
N TYR A 86 6.48 -3.00 -9.75
CA TYR A 86 6.52 -4.02 -8.70
C TYR A 86 7.91 -4.16 -8.07
N LYS A 87 8.95 -4.27 -8.91
CA LYS A 87 10.34 -4.38 -8.44
C LYS A 87 10.76 -3.15 -7.63
N MET A 88 10.38 -1.94 -8.07
CA MET A 88 10.67 -0.70 -7.35
C MET A 88 9.90 -0.59 -6.03
N ALA A 89 8.61 -0.93 -6.02
CA ALA A 89 7.78 -0.91 -4.81
C ALA A 89 8.28 -1.90 -3.75
N LYS A 90 8.64 -3.11 -4.18
CA LYS A 90 9.20 -4.15 -3.29
C LYS A 90 10.51 -3.72 -2.62
N ASN A 91 11.31 -2.90 -3.30
CA ASN A 91 12.58 -2.38 -2.77
C ASN A 91 12.43 -1.01 -2.08
N ASN A 92 11.20 -0.50 -1.89
CA ASN A 92 10.90 0.80 -1.27
C ASN A 92 11.58 2.00 -1.97
N ILE A 93 11.78 1.91 -3.29
CA ILE A 93 12.41 2.97 -4.11
C ILE A 93 11.48 3.57 -5.17
N HIS A 94 10.18 3.25 -5.12
CA HIS A 94 9.21 3.75 -6.09
C HIS A 94 8.85 5.22 -5.82
N LEU A 95 8.96 6.08 -6.83
CA LEU A 95 8.71 7.54 -6.69
C LEU A 95 7.24 7.90 -6.41
N ASN A 96 6.32 6.98 -6.72
CA ASN A 96 4.87 7.21 -6.61
C ASN A 96 4.21 6.30 -5.57
N PHE A 97 4.96 5.43 -4.90
CA PHE A 97 4.45 4.51 -3.88
C PHE A 97 5.30 4.57 -2.63
N TYR A 98 4.64 4.77 -1.50
CA TYR A 98 5.27 4.77 -0.17
C TYR A 98 4.54 3.81 0.75
N ARG A 99 5.30 2.95 1.40
CA ARG A 99 4.78 2.07 2.45
C ARG A 99 5.42 2.43 3.78
N VAL A 100 4.59 2.63 4.79
CA VAL A 100 5.05 2.66 6.17
C VAL A 100 5.33 1.21 6.59
N ASP A 101 6.50 0.97 7.18
CA ASP A 101 6.99 -0.39 7.48
C ASP A 101 6.07 -1.12 8.48
N ASN A 102 5.64 -2.30 8.09
CA ASN A 102 4.75 -3.17 8.88
C ASN A 102 5.44 -3.83 10.08
N ASN A 103 6.78 -3.78 10.13
CA ASN A 103 7.55 -4.45 11.18
C ASN A 103 7.69 -3.59 12.44
N LEU A 104 7.22 -2.36 12.41
CA LEU A 104 7.30 -1.43 13.53
C LEU A 104 6.17 -1.71 14.52
N ASN A 105 6.53 -2.02 15.77
CA ASN A 105 5.56 -2.11 16.88
C ASN A 105 5.00 -0.72 17.26
N ASP A 106 5.68 0.35 16.87
CA ASP A 106 5.27 1.74 17.09
C ASP A 106 5.65 2.56 15.85
N ILE A 107 4.65 3.18 15.22
CA ILE A 107 4.85 4.09 14.09
C ILE A 107 5.07 5.49 14.68
N GLY A 108 6.33 5.87 14.82
CA GLY A 108 6.76 7.13 15.41
C GLY A 108 6.61 8.32 14.47
N ILE A 109 6.82 9.52 15.03
CA ILE A 109 6.71 10.79 14.29
C ILE A 109 7.70 10.89 13.11
N GLU A 110 8.89 10.28 13.23
CA GLU A 110 9.89 10.31 12.15
C GLU A 110 9.41 9.60 10.90
N GLU A 111 8.65 8.50 11.04
CA GLU A 111 8.08 7.79 9.91
C GLU A 111 7.06 8.67 9.16
N ILE A 112 6.23 9.42 9.89
CA ILE A 112 5.28 10.36 9.28
C ILE A 112 6.03 11.56 8.66
N ARG A 113 7.12 12.02 9.24
CA ARG A 113 7.98 13.06 8.61
C ARG A 113 8.59 12.57 7.30
N ASN A 114 9.03 11.32 7.22
CA ASN A 114 9.54 10.71 6.00
C ASN A 114 8.44 10.59 4.93
N LEU A 115 7.23 10.20 5.32
CA LEU A 115 6.05 10.23 4.46
C LEU A 115 5.79 11.64 3.91
N ILE A 116 5.83 12.68 4.75
CA ILE A 116 5.64 14.07 4.31
C ILE A 116 6.72 14.50 3.32
N LYS A 117 7.99 14.15 3.57
CA LYS A 117 9.09 14.38 2.62
C LYS A 117 8.83 13.69 1.29
N PHE A 118 8.33 12.44 1.30
CA PHE A 118 7.96 11.71 0.09
C PHE A 118 6.85 12.42 -0.68
N LEU A 119 5.81 12.91 -0.01
CA LEU A 119 4.70 13.63 -0.63
C LEU A 119 5.14 14.95 -1.29
N ASN A 120 6.23 15.54 -0.82
CA ASN A 120 6.77 16.80 -1.35
C ASN A 120 7.73 16.58 -2.54
N LYS A 121 8.12 15.36 -2.84
CA LYS A 121 8.93 15.07 -4.03
C LYS A 121 8.05 15.06 -5.27
N SER A 122 8.55 15.64 -6.37
CA SER A 122 7.93 15.52 -7.69
C SER A 122 7.88 14.06 -8.14
N SER A 123 6.93 13.73 -9.00
CA SER A 123 6.78 12.41 -9.59
C SER A 123 6.41 12.50 -11.07
N ASP A 124 6.80 11.49 -11.85
CA ASP A 124 6.64 11.47 -13.31
C ASP A 124 5.22 11.09 -13.78
N LEU A 125 4.34 10.64 -12.88
CA LEU A 125 2.98 10.19 -13.19
C LEU A 125 1.94 11.22 -12.71
N ASP A 126 1.83 12.37 -13.37
CA ASP A 126 0.84 13.43 -13.07
C ASP A 126 0.68 13.71 -11.55
N ASN A 127 1.80 13.68 -10.83
CA ASN A 127 1.86 13.78 -9.35
C ASN A 127 1.07 12.72 -8.58
N LEU A 128 0.76 11.59 -9.21
CA LEU A 128 0.15 10.46 -8.50
C LEU A 128 1.03 10.01 -7.34
N LYS A 129 0.43 9.90 -6.16
CA LYS A 129 1.05 9.33 -4.96
C LYS A 129 0.11 8.30 -4.35
N ILE A 130 0.64 7.13 -4.04
CA ILE A 130 -0.08 6.08 -3.32
C ILE A 130 0.67 5.79 -2.03
N ILE A 131 -0.03 5.86 -0.92
CA ILE A 131 0.50 5.64 0.41
C ILE A 131 -0.22 4.45 1.04
N LEU A 132 0.53 3.48 1.51
CA LEU A 132 0.03 2.37 2.29
C LEU A 132 0.58 2.45 3.72
N ILE A 133 -0.32 2.61 4.69
CA ILE A 133 0.03 2.54 6.10
C ILE A 133 -0.66 1.31 6.68
N ASP A 134 0.13 0.29 6.99
CA ASP A 134 -0.36 -0.94 7.61
C ASP A 134 -0.25 -0.83 9.13
N ASN A 135 -1.18 -1.47 9.84
CA ASN A 135 -1.25 -1.45 11.32
C ASN A 135 -1.33 -0.02 11.90
N ILE A 136 -2.30 0.77 11.44
CA ILE A 136 -2.46 2.17 11.91
C ILE A 136 -2.74 2.26 13.42
N GLU A 137 -3.17 1.17 14.07
CA GLU A 137 -3.30 1.05 15.51
C GLU A 137 -1.97 1.21 16.25
N ASN A 138 -0.83 1.08 15.58
CA ASN A 138 0.51 1.27 16.11
C ASN A 138 1.00 2.74 16.04
N LEU A 139 0.18 3.66 15.51
CA LEU A 139 0.48 5.08 15.55
C LEU A 139 0.44 5.61 16.98
N ASN A 140 1.51 6.27 17.42
CA ASN A 140 1.47 6.99 18.68
C ASN A 140 0.73 8.34 18.54
N LYS A 141 0.42 9.01 19.64
CA LYS A 141 -0.36 10.26 19.63
C LYS A 141 0.24 11.34 18.73
N ASN A 142 1.57 11.49 18.73
CA ASN A 142 2.24 12.53 17.94
C ASN A 142 2.20 12.22 16.44
N SER A 143 2.44 10.95 16.07
CA SER A 143 2.37 10.49 14.68
C SER A 143 0.93 10.54 14.15
N SER A 144 -0.07 10.17 14.97
CA SER A 144 -1.48 10.29 14.61
C SER A 144 -1.88 11.73 14.30
N ASN A 145 -1.52 12.68 15.18
CA ASN A 145 -1.82 14.11 14.97
C ASN A 145 -1.12 14.67 13.72
N ALA A 146 0.11 14.23 13.44
CA ALA A 146 0.82 14.65 12.23
C ALA A 146 0.19 14.06 10.96
N LEU A 147 -0.25 12.80 11.00
CA LEU A 147 -0.92 12.14 9.88
C LEU A 147 -2.27 12.80 9.59
N LEU A 148 -3.07 13.11 10.61
CA LEU A 148 -4.38 13.76 10.44
C LEU A 148 -4.27 15.04 9.61
N LYS A 149 -3.28 15.90 9.88
CA LYS A 149 -3.05 17.13 9.10
C LYS A 149 -2.83 16.87 7.61
N VAL A 150 -2.18 15.76 7.27
CA VAL A 150 -1.92 15.36 5.88
C VAL A 150 -3.18 14.79 5.22
N LEU A 151 -4.03 14.11 5.99
CA LEU A 151 -5.28 13.52 5.51
C LEU A 151 -6.39 14.55 5.32
N GLU A 152 -6.39 15.64 6.09
CA GLU A 152 -7.37 16.73 5.99
C GLU A 152 -7.21 17.51 4.68
N GLU A 153 -5.98 17.72 4.23
CA GLU A 153 -5.67 18.47 3.00
C GLU A 153 -4.78 17.62 2.05
N PRO A 154 -5.32 16.53 1.48
CA PRO A 154 -4.53 15.67 0.60
C PRO A 154 -4.18 16.42 -0.70
N LYS A 155 -2.96 16.24 -1.18
CA LYS A 155 -2.57 16.74 -2.51
C LYS A 155 -3.39 16.06 -3.60
N ILE A 156 -3.58 16.75 -4.71
CA ILE A 156 -4.23 16.22 -5.92
C ILE A 156 -3.56 14.90 -6.32
N ASN A 157 -4.35 13.92 -6.76
CA ASN A 157 -3.89 12.57 -7.17
C ASN A 157 -3.12 11.81 -6.07
N THR A 158 -3.43 12.07 -4.80
CA THR A 158 -2.85 11.34 -3.67
C THR A 158 -3.90 10.42 -3.04
N TYR A 159 -3.54 9.13 -2.88
CA TYR A 159 -4.40 8.12 -2.28
C TYR A 159 -3.73 7.52 -1.05
N PHE A 160 -4.44 7.53 0.06
CA PHE A 160 -4.03 6.92 1.32
C PHE A 160 -4.85 5.66 1.57
N PHE A 161 -4.16 4.52 1.68
CA PHE A 161 -4.75 3.27 2.11
C PHE A 161 -4.26 2.95 3.52
N LEU A 162 -5.19 3.00 4.45
CA LEU A 162 -4.94 2.78 5.87
C LEU A 162 -5.49 1.41 6.24
N ILE A 163 -4.70 0.58 6.91
CA ILE A 163 -5.11 -0.76 7.33
C ILE A 163 -5.14 -0.80 8.85
N PHE A 164 -6.29 -1.21 9.36
CA PHE A 164 -6.55 -1.45 10.78
C PHE A 164 -6.83 -2.93 11.01
N ASP A 165 -6.09 -3.54 11.94
CA ASP A 165 -6.31 -4.92 12.35
C ASP A 165 -7.20 -4.96 13.59
N ASN A 166 -8.41 -5.52 13.44
CA ASN A 166 -9.27 -5.81 14.58
C ASN A 166 -8.62 -6.91 15.41
N LYS A 167 -8.52 -6.69 16.71
CA LYS A 167 -8.07 -7.70 17.68
C LYS A 167 -9.12 -8.78 17.87
#